data_f2cddc48f5d7f7dc7487bb6e01ad1213
#
_entry.id   f2cddc48f5d7f7dc7487bb6e01ad1213
#
_cell.length_a   1.000
_cell.length_b   1.000
_cell.length_c   1.000
_cell.angle_alpha   90.00
_cell.angle_beta   90.00
_cell.angle_gamma   90.00
#
_symmetry.space_group_name_H-M   'P 1'
#
loop_
_entity.id
_entity.type
_entity.pdbx_description
1 polymer ?
#
loop_
_entity_poly.entity_id
_entity_poly.type
_entity_poly.pdbx_seq_one_letter_code
_entity_poly.pdbx_strand_id
1 'polypeptide(L)'
;AICILSLILTIIYIIYRIFYTLPTTLGTLSLIFAVIILLVEIWESIDFFTYFINILLTNKKSPKIPDFNIIKEIPDIDVFIATYNESPNILTRTIEACKNMEYPDKNKIHIYVCDDGDRLEIKDLTIKMNVNYISRSNRKDAKAGNYNNALLKTTSPYIATFDSDMAPTKDFLLTTLPFFYKEKNVGFVQLPQSFINPDIFQYRLKMQNKIPFEQDYFYHSIQIAKNKTNSVVYCGTNALFSRQSLKDANGFATGTLSEDIATGMIIESKGYKGIALNKIGAYGICVNDFSAFAKQRTRWARGCIQMLKKYKILTIKGLSVRQKLEYMSCVSYWFFGIRRLIYLLAPLLFSIFGIIVVDCNLLTFISIWLPTYVLKRFGLDIIEGNKRSSTWNKIYETILTP
;
A
#
# COMPACT_ATOMS: atom_id res chain seq x y z
N ALA A 1 -16.92 21.05 -3.78
CA ALA A 1 -16.67 22.45 -3.35
C ALA A 1 -15.54 22.53 -2.30
N ILE A 2 -15.68 21.89 -1.11
CA ILE A 2 -14.69 21.97 -0.01
C ILE A 2 -13.29 21.57 -0.44
N CYS A 3 -13.14 20.49 -1.20
CA CYS A 3 -11.84 20.03 -1.69
C CYS A 3 -11.17 21.05 -2.62
N ILE A 4 -11.94 21.65 -3.54
CA ILE A 4 -11.40 22.67 -4.45
C ILE A 4 -10.99 23.92 -3.65
N LEU A 5 -11.81 24.33 -2.71
CA LEU A 5 -11.49 25.47 -1.85
C LEU A 5 -10.23 25.22 -1.03
N SER A 6 -10.06 24.02 -0.47
CA SER A 6 -8.85 23.67 0.30
C SER A 6 -7.58 23.65 -0.58
N LEU A 7 -7.69 23.26 -1.87
CA LEU A 7 -6.58 23.33 -2.83
C LEU A 7 -6.20 24.80 -3.08
N ILE A 8 -7.19 25.67 -3.34
CA ILE A 8 -6.97 27.10 -3.60
C ILE A 8 -6.31 27.76 -2.38
N LEU A 9 -6.86 27.54 -1.19
CA LEU A 9 -6.28 28.13 0.04
C LEU A 9 -4.88 27.60 0.34
N THR A 10 -4.58 26.36 -0.02
CA THR A 10 -3.23 25.82 0.13
C THR A 10 -2.23 26.56 -0.79
N ILE A 11 -2.63 26.87 -2.02
CA ILE A 11 -1.79 27.66 -2.94
C ILE A 11 -1.58 29.05 -2.38
N ILE A 12 -2.64 29.72 -1.92
CA ILE A 12 -2.56 31.05 -1.31
C ILE A 12 -1.62 31.02 -0.09
N TYR A 13 -1.77 30.00 0.77
CA TYR A 13 -0.89 29.82 1.93
C TYR A 13 0.58 29.68 1.53
N ILE A 14 0.91 28.82 0.56
CA ILE A 14 2.30 28.64 0.13
C ILE A 14 2.88 29.91 -0.49
N ILE A 15 2.10 30.66 -1.30
CA ILE A 15 2.50 31.95 -1.84
C ILE A 15 2.80 32.94 -0.70
N TYR A 16 1.91 33.03 0.30
CA TYR A 16 2.12 33.87 1.47
C TYR A 16 3.39 33.48 2.24
N ARG A 17 3.65 32.17 2.43
CA ARG A 17 4.85 31.65 3.09
C ARG A 17 6.12 32.09 2.37
N ILE A 18 6.15 32.00 1.04
CA ILE A 18 7.32 32.35 0.23
C ILE A 18 7.63 33.86 0.27
N PHE A 19 6.61 34.70 0.13
CA PHE A 19 6.83 36.11 -0.10
C PHE A 19 6.78 36.99 1.17
N TYR A 20 6.11 36.53 2.24
CA TYR A 20 5.81 37.38 3.39
C TYR A 20 6.26 36.85 4.76
N THR A 21 6.85 35.64 4.82
CA THR A 21 7.14 35.03 6.14
C THR A 21 8.57 34.55 6.31
N LEU A 22 9.42 34.71 5.32
CA LEU A 22 10.83 34.32 5.42
C LEU A 22 11.60 35.38 6.23
N PRO A 23 12.36 34.96 7.26
CA PRO A 23 13.09 35.85 8.17
C PRO A 23 14.41 36.32 7.55
N THR A 24 14.33 37.11 6.48
CA THR A 24 15.51 37.57 5.72
C THR A 24 16.41 38.52 6.48
N THR A 25 15.86 39.18 7.53
CA THR A 25 16.56 40.16 8.37
C THR A 25 17.02 39.60 9.73
N LEU A 26 16.57 38.39 10.09
CA LEU A 26 16.75 37.80 11.43
C LEU A 26 17.96 36.84 11.52
N GLY A 27 18.85 36.88 10.54
CA GLY A 27 20.08 36.10 10.52
C GLY A 27 20.01 34.81 9.70
N THR A 28 21.19 34.33 9.31
CA THR A 28 21.35 33.23 8.36
C THR A 28 20.75 31.90 8.87
N LEU A 29 20.87 31.57 10.17
CA LEU A 29 20.32 30.35 10.72
C LEU A 29 18.78 30.34 10.69
N SER A 30 18.14 31.45 11.05
CA SER A 30 16.68 31.59 10.95
C SER A 30 16.21 31.39 9.51
N LEU A 31 16.90 31.98 8.54
CA LEU A 31 16.56 31.82 7.13
C LEU A 31 16.72 30.36 6.66
N ILE A 32 17.82 29.69 7.02
CA ILE A 32 18.07 28.29 6.64
C ILE A 32 16.94 27.39 7.17
N PHE A 33 16.61 27.47 8.47
CA PHE A 33 15.56 26.65 9.05
C PHE A 33 14.17 27.00 8.53
N ALA A 34 13.89 28.27 8.26
CA ALA A 34 12.64 28.71 7.61
C ALA A 34 12.50 28.11 6.21
N VAL A 35 13.55 28.09 5.40
CA VAL A 35 13.56 27.48 4.07
C VAL A 35 13.35 25.96 4.18
N ILE A 36 14.00 25.29 5.13
CA ILE A 36 13.81 23.83 5.33
C ILE A 36 12.33 23.54 5.66
N ILE A 37 11.71 24.29 6.58
CA ILE A 37 10.29 24.10 6.92
C ILE A 37 9.40 24.39 5.71
N LEU A 38 9.65 25.46 4.97
CA LEU A 38 8.91 25.78 3.75
C LEU A 38 8.98 24.68 2.70
N LEU A 39 10.16 24.09 2.50
CA LEU A 39 10.32 22.94 1.59
C LEU A 39 9.49 21.72 2.03
N VAL A 40 9.43 21.46 3.33
CA VAL A 40 8.55 20.39 3.89
C VAL A 40 7.08 20.71 3.67
N GLU A 41 6.65 21.95 3.90
CA GLU A 41 5.26 22.40 3.65
C GLU A 41 4.88 22.27 2.17
N ILE A 42 5.78 22.62 1.26
CA ILE A 42 5.58 22.44 -0.20
C ILE A 42 5.47 20.94 -0.52
N TRP A 43 6.35 20.12 0.02
CA TRP A 43 6.33 18.68 -0.19
C TRP A 43 5.00 18.06 0.28
N GLU A 44 4.56 18.35 1.50
CA GLU A 44 3.26 17.90 2.01
C GLU A 44 2.07 18.42 1.17
N SER A 45 2.20 19.62 0.63
CA SER A 45 1.17 20.19 -0.25
C SER A 45 1.10 19.44 -1.60
N ILE A 46 2.22 19.00 -2.16
CA ILE A 46 2.25 18.16 -3.38
C ILE A 46 1.60 16.80 -3.11
N ASP A 47 1.92 16.14 -2.00
CA ASP A 47 1.30 14.86 -1.61
C ASP A 47 -0.22 15.04 -1.41
N PHE A 48 -0.63 16.13 -0.76
CA PHE A 48 -2.03 16.49 -0.55
C PHE A 48 -2.76 16.74 -1.88
N PHE A 49 -2.19 17.51 -2.79
CA PHE A 49 -2.79 17.77 -4.11
C PHE A 49 -2.95 16.49 -4.91
N THR A 50 -1.94 15.64 -4.95
CA THR A 50 -1.98 14.36 -5.66
C THR A 50 -3.13 13.51 -5.14
N TYR A 51 -3.25 13.37 -3.82
CA TYR A 51 -4.30 12.60 -3.17
C TYR A 51 -5.70 13.17 -3.44
N PHE A 52 -5.90 14.49 -3.26
CA PHE A 52 -7.19 15.15 -3.45
C PHE A 52 -7.67 15.12 -4.90
N ILE A 53 -6.79 15.37 -5.85
CA ILE A 53 -7.12 15.29 -7.28
C ILE A 53 -7.57 13.88 -7.65
N ASN A 54 -6.87 12.85 -7.15
CA ASN A 54 -7.26 11.48 -7.40
C ASN A 54 -8.66 11.16 -6.87
N ILE A 55 -8.96 11.60 -5.66
CA ILE A 55 -10.26 11.38 -5.06
C ILE A 55 -11.37 12.13 -5.81
N LEU A 56 -11.16 13.37 -6.19
CA LEU A 56 -12.12 14.14 -7.00
C LEU A 56 -12.43 13.42 -8.32
N LEU A 57 -11.44 12.78 -8.93
CA LEU A 57 -11.58 12.08 -10.19
C LEU A 57 -12.20 10.67 -10.08
N THR A 58 -12.07 10.02 -8.93
CA THR A 58 -12.55 8.63 -8.73
C THR A 58 -13.95 8.55 -8.14
N ASN A 59 -14.49 9.64 -7.58
CA ASN A 59 -15.72 9.62 -6.77
C ASN A 59 -15.70 8.53 -5.67
N LYS A 60 -14.52 8.00 -5.30
CA LYS A 60 -14.27 6.99 -4.27
C LYS A 60 -15.05 5.67 -4.40
N LYS A 61 -15.60 5.39 -5.52
CA LYS A 61 -16.33 4.14 -5.72
C LYS A 61 -15.36 3.04 -6.08
N SER A 62 -15.38 1.97 -5.29
CA SER A 62 -14.77 0.71 -5.70
C SER A 62 -15.39 0.25 -7.03
N PRO A 63 -14.60 -0.33 -7.94
CA PRO A 63 -15.15 -0.94 -9.13
C PRO A 63 -16.28 -1.92 -8.77
N LYS A 64 -17.37 -1.89 -9.55
CA LYS A 64 -18.46 -2.84 -9.36
C LYS A 64 -18.01 -4.22 -9.82
N ILE A 65 -18.15 -5.22 -8.95
CA ILE A 65 -17.78 -6.60 -9.25
C ILE A 65 -18.69 -7.10 -10.37
N PRO A 66 -18.11 -7.58 -11.49
CA PRO A 66 -18.92 -8.14 -12.58
C PRO A 66 -19.57 -9.46 -12.17
N ASP A 67 -20.66 -9.82 -12.84
CA ASP A 67 -21.29 -11.12 -12.63
C ASP A 67 -20.34 -12.24 -13.07
N PHE A 68 -20.21 -13.28 -12.26
CA PHE A 68 -19.37 -14.44 -12.58
C PHE A 68 -19.86 -15.22 -13.81
N ASN A 69 -21.15 -15.15 -14.12
CA ASN A 69 -21.77 -15.83 -15.27
C ASN A 69 -21.28 -15.34 -16.64
N ILE A 70 -20.51 -14.24 -16.69
CA ILE A 70 -19.85 -13.81 -17.95
C ILE A 70 -18.77 -14.79 -18.40
N ILE A 71 -18.29 -15.67 -17.50
CA ILE A 71 -17.23 -16.65 -17.74
C ILE A 71 -17.90 -17.91 -18.28
N LYS A 72 -17.78 -18.14 -19.59
CA LYS A 72 -18.37 -19.32 -20.25
C LYS A 72 -17.59 -20.60 -19.99
N GLU A 73 -16.27 -20.50 -20.08
CA GLU A 73 -15.36 -21.61 -19.80
C GLU A 73 -14.57 -21.32 -18.53
N ILE A 74 -14.75 -22.18 -17.54
CA ILE A 74 -14.11 -22.04 -16.24
C ILE A 74 -12.62 -22.37 -16.38
N PRO A 75 -11.69 -21.41 -16.14
CA PRO A 75 -10.26 -21.64 -16.30
C PRO A 75 -9.65 -22.36 -15.09
N ASP A 76 -8.47 -22.93 -15.30
CA ASP A 76 -7.61 -23.41 -14.20
C ASP A 76 -6.94 -22.24 -13.49
N ILE A 77 -6.75 -22.40 -12.17
CA ILE A 77 -6.13 -21.39 -11.30
C ILE A 77 -5.06 -22.05 -10.44
N ASP A 78 -3.85 -21.52 -10.52
CA ASP A 78 -2.77 -21.88 -9.61
C ASP A 78 -2.86 -20.95 -8.37
N VAL A 79 -2.86 -21.55 -7.19
CA VAL A 79 -2.85 -20.83 -5.92
C VAL A 79 -1.48 -21.00 -5.28
N PHE A 80 -0.70 -19.93 -5.17
CA PHE A 80 0.62 -19.94 -4.55
C PHE A 80 0.54 -19.45 -3.12
N ILE A 81 0.95 -20.29 -2.17
CA ILE A 81 1.09 -19.97 -0.75
C ILE A 81 2.58 -19.93 -0.43
N ALA A 82 3.14 -18.75 -0.20
CA ALA A 82 4.54 -18.60 0.14
C ALA A 82 4.78 -18.86 1.63
N THR A 83 5.76 -19.70 1.94
CA THR A 83 6.19 -19.96 3.33
C THR A 83 7.72 -20.12 3.40
N TYR A 84 8.29 -19.81 4.58
CA TYR A 84 9.73 -19.95 4.84
C TYR A 84 10.01 -20.59 6.21
N ASN A 85 9.51 -20.00 7.31
CA ASN A 85 9.75 -20.47 8.67
C ASN A 85 8.47 -20.43 9.54
N GLU A 86 7.32 -20.15 8.92
CA GLU A 86 6.05 -20.14 9.65
C GLU A 86 5.66 -21.54 10.10
N SER A 87 4.93 -21.61 11.22
CA SER A 87 4.53 -22.90 11.80
C SER A 87 3.54 -23.65 10.91
N PRO A 88 3.58 -25.00 10.92
CA PRO A 88 2.62 -25.83 10.19
C PRO A 88 1.15 -25.48 10.50
N ASN A 89 0.83 -25.13 11.75
CA ASN A 89 -0.51 -24.79 12.17
C ASN A 89 -1.07 -23.53 11.48
N ILE A 90 -0.24 -22.51 11.27
CA ILE A 90 -0.62 -21.30 10.53
C ILE A 90 -0.91 -21.66 9.08
N LEU A 91 0.00 -22.39 8.46
CA LEU A 91 -0.10 -22.81 7.07
C LEU A 91 -1.34 -23.71 6.82
N THR A 92 -1.65 -24.63 7.74
CA THR A 92 -2.84 -25.49 7.68
C THR A 92 -4.11 -24.66 7.49
N ARG A 93 -4.28 -23.59 8.29
CA ARG A 93 -5.44 -22.70 8.21
C ARG A 93 -5.59 -22.04 6.84
N THR A 94 -4.46 -21.59 6.27
CA THR A 94 -4.44 -20.95 4.96
C THR A 94 -4.73 -21.96 3.86
N ILE A 95 -4.16 -23.19 3.90
CA ILE A 95 -4.46 -24.25 2.95
C ILE A 95 -5.94 -24.62 3.00
N GLU A 96 -6.51 -24.80 4.20
CA GLU A 96 -7.95 -25.09 4.36
C GLU A 96 -8.82 -23.99 3.78
N ALA A 97 -8.48 -22.73 4.03
CA ALA A 97 -9.21 -21.61 3.45
C ALA A 97 -9.13 -21.59 1.91
N CYS A 98 -7.96 -21.88 1.34
CA CYS A 98 -7.79 -22.01 -0.12
C CYS A 98 -8.62 -23.15 -0.70
N LYS A 99 -8.69 -24.30 -0.06
CA LYS A 99 -9.55 -25.43 -0.48
C LYS A 99 -11.04 -25.11 -0.40
N ASN A 100 -11.42 -24.26 0.54
CA ASN A 100 -12.80 -23.83 0.78
C ASN A 100 -13.25 -22.66 -0.12
N MET A 101 -12.37 -22.07 -0.95
CA MET A 101 -12.78 -21.06 -1.92
C MET A 101 -13.88 -21.61 -2.84
N GLU A 102 -14.94 -20.85 -3.03
CA GLU A 102 -16.04 -21.20 -3.94
C GLU A 102 -15.58 -21.07 -5.39
N TYR A 103 -15.78 -22.15 -6.16
CA TYR A 103 -15.48 -22.21 -7.58
C TYR A 103 -16.33 -23.31 -8.23
N PRO A 104 -16.85 -23.10 -9.46
CA PRO A 104 -17.78 -24.05 -10.07
C PRO A 104 -17.19 -25.46 -10.26
N ASP A 105 -15.89 -25.54 -10.56
CA ASP A 105 -15.17 -26.81 -10.64
C ASP A 105 -13.93 -26.75 -9.73
N LYS A 106 -14.00 -27.42 -8.60
CA LYS A 106 -12.92 -27.46 -7.61
C LYS A 106 -11.63 -28.13 -8.12
N ASN A 107 -11.72 -29.02 -9.10
CA ASN A 107 -10.57 -29.69 -9.68
C ASN A 107 -9.67 -28.72 -10.48
N LYS A 108 -10.19 -27.56 -10.84
CA LYS A 108 -9.46 -26.50 -11.53
C LYS A 108 -8.73 -25.54 -10.60
N ILE A 109 -8.76 -25.77 -9.29
CA ILE A 109 -7.97 -25.02 -8.29
C ILE A 109 -6.76 -25.88 -7.91
N HIS A 110 -5.57 -25.46 -8.34
CA HIS A 110 -4.32 -26.16 -8.04
C HIS A 110 -3.55 -25.40 -6.96
N ILE A 111 -3.53 -25.94 -5.74
CA ILE A 111 -2.89 -25.28 -4.59
C ILE A 111 -1.44 -25.75 -4.50
N TYR A 112 -0.51 -24.81 -4.45
CA TYR A 112 0.93 -25.01 -4.33
C TYR A 112 1.46 -24.31 -3.08
N VAL A 113 2.01 -25.08 -2.16
CA VAL A 113 2.79 -24.57 -1.04
C VAL A 113 4.22 -24.38 -1.52
N CYS A 114 4.63 -23.10 -1.62
CA CYS A 114 5.95 -22.69 -2.10
C CYS A 114 6.85 -22.48 -0.87
N ASP A 115 7.60 -23.51 -0.47
CA ASP A 115 8.42 -23.51 0.75
C ASP A 115 9.89 -23.18 0.47
N ASP A 116 10.32 -21.98 0.84
CA ASP A 116 11.72 -21.55 0.80
C ASP A 116 12.57 -22.18 1.94
N GLY A 117 11.91 -22.80 2.92
CA GLY A 117 12.55 -23.53 4.02
C GLY A 117 13.05 -24.90 3.62
N ASP A 118 12.48 -25.51 2.58
CA ASP A 118 12.69 -26.91 2.16
C ASP A 118 12.50 -27.88 3.34
N ARG A 119 11.36 -27.74 4.04
CA ARG A 119 11.10 -28.41 5.32
C ARG A 119 10.31 -29.69 5.11
N LEU A 120 10.84 -30.81 5.66
CA LEU A 120 10.17 -32.12 5.60
C LEU A 120 8.77 -32.08 6.22
N GLU A 121 8.63 -31.41 7.38
CA GLU A 121 7.34 -31.29 8.07
C GLU A 121 6.25 -30.59 7.21
N ILE A 122 6.65 -29.62 6.38
CA ILE A 122 5.73 -28.93 5.46
C ILE A 122 5.41 -29.82 4.26
N LYS A 123 6.39 -30.56 3.76
CA LYS A 123 6.17 -31.54 2.70
C LYS A 123 5.17 -32.63 3.15
N ASP A 124 5.35 -33.17 4.37
CA ASP A 124 4.43 -34.17 4.94
C ASP A 124 3.01 -33.57 5.16
N LEU A 125 2.95 -32.31 5.59
CA LEU A 125 1.68 -31.59 5.73
C LEU A 125 0.97 -31.47 4.36
N THR A 126 1.68 -31.12 3.30
CA THR A 126 1.08 -30.99 1.96
C THR A 126 0.54 -32.31 1.43
N ILE A 127 1.23 -33.43 1.70
CA ILE A 127 0.76 -34.78 1.36
C ILE A 127 -0.54 -35.09 2.13
N LYS A 128 -0.55 -34.87 3.45
CA LYS A 128 -1.74 -35.09 4.29
C LYS A 128 -2.93 -34.25 3.86
N MET A 129 -2.68 -33.03 3.41
CA MET A 129 -3.73 -32.10 2.97
C MET A 129 -4.07 -32.23 1.48
N ASN A 130 -3.45 -33.16 0.74
CA ASN A 130 -3.64 -33.34 -0.69
C ASN A 130 -3.52 -32.03 -1.49
N VAL A 131 -2.37 -31.36 -1.33
CA VAL A 131 -1.96 -30.16 -2.07
C VAL A 131 -0.51 -30.31 -2.55
N ASN A 132 -0.12 -29.52 -3.55
CA ASN A 132 1.19 -29.62 -4.16
C ASN A 132 2.27 -28.91 -3.31
N TYR A 133 3.47 -29.50 -3.30
CA TYR A 133 4.65 -28.94 -2.66
C TYR A 133 5.67 -28.49 -3.69
N ILE A 134 6.16 -27.27 -3.55
CA ILE A 134 7.26 -26.73 -4.36
C ILE A 134 8.34 -26.18 -3.45
N SER A 135 9.56 -26.70 -3.58
CA SER A 135 10.74 -26.13 -2.95
C SER A 135 11.81 -25.81 -3.99
N ARG A 136 12.88 -25.15 -3.55
CA ARG A 136 14.05 -24.81 -4.34
C ARG A 136 15.31 -24.84 -3.49
N SER A 137 16.45 -25.19 -4.10
CA SER A 137 17.74 -25.21 -3.43
C SER A 137 18.34 -23.79 -3.21
N ASN A 138 17.98 -22.85 -4.10
CA ASN A 138 18.49 -21.49 -4.09
C ASN A 138 17.43 -20.51 -3.54
N ARG A 139 17.74 -19.87 -2.41
CA ARG A 139 16.86 -18.89 -1.74
C ARG A 139 17.03 -17.43 -2.25
N LYS A 140 17.69 -17.25 -3.39
CA LYS A 140 17.90 -15.92 -3.96
C LYS A 140 16.56 -15.22 -4.21
N ASP A 141 16.54 -13.91 -3.93
CA ASP A 141 15.37 -13.04 -4.11
C ASP A 141 14.13 -13.42 -3.27
N ALA A 142 14.33 -14.13 -2.16
CA ALA A 142 13.29 -14.42 -1.15
C ALA A 142 11.95 -14.84 -1.78
N LYS A 143 10.82 -14.24 -1.35
CA LYS A 143 9.46 -14.56 -1.78
C LYS A 143 9.25 -14.43 -3.29
N ALA A 144 9.76 -13.37 -3.92
CA ALA A 144 9.63 -13.18 -5.37
C ALA A 144 10.34 -14.29 -6.15
N GLY A 145 11.56 -14.66 -5.72
CA GLY A 145 12.29 -15.78 -6.31
C GLY A 145 11.57 -17.12 -6.12
N ASN A 146 10.90 -17.32 -4.99
CA ASN A 146 10.09 -18.50 -4.71
C ASN A 146 8.87 -18.57 -5.64
N TYR A 147 8.13 -17.48 -5.79
CA TYR A 147 7.02 -17.40 -6.75
C TYR A 147 7.48 -17.56 -8.20
N ASN A 148 8.63 -17.02 -8.58
CA ASN A 148 9.19 -17.23 -9.92
C ASN A 148 9.55 -18.70 -10.18
N ASN A 149 10.08 -19.42 -9.18
CA ASN A 149 10.30 -20.85 -9.28
C ASN A 149 8.98 -21.63 -9.46
N ALA A 150 7.92 -21.24 -8.72
CA ALA A 150 6.59 -21.84 -8.89
C ALA A 150 5.99 -21.54 -10.27
N LEU A 151 6.17 -20.31 -10.76
CA LEU A 151 5.70 -19.87 -12.08
C LEU A 151 6.25 -20.72 -13.22
N LEU A 152 7.50 -21.18 -13.09
CA LEU A 152 8.16 -22.07 -14.08
C LEU A 152 7.65 -23.52 -14.04
N LYS A 153 7.09 -23.96 -12.91
CA LYS A 153 6.63 -25.33 -12.67
C LYS A 153 5.12 -25.51 -12.85
N THR A 154 4.40 -24.45 -13.14
CA THR A 154 2.94 -24.44 -13.22
C THR A 154 2.46 -23.80 -14.52
N THR A 155 1.20 -24.03 -14.92
CA THR A 155 0.73 -23.67 -16.26
C THR A 155 -0.62 -22.97 -16.33
N SER A 156 -1.40 -22.92 -15.24
CA SER A 156 -2.74 -22.33 -15.25
C SER A 156 -2.73 -20.86 -15.71
N PRO A 157 -3.76 -20.40 -16.44
CA PRO A 157 -3.79 -19.05 -16.99
C PRO A 157 -3.88 -17.93 -15.93
N TYR A 158 -4.33 -18.26 -14.73
CA TYR A 158 -4.43 -17.32 -13.60
C TYR A 158 -3.69 -17.84 -12.38
N ILE A 159 -3.16 -16.90 -11.58
CA ILE A 159 -2.37 -17.20 -10.39
C ILE A 159 -2.88 -16.33 -9.23
N ALA A 160 -3.36 -17.00 -8.17
CA ALA A 160 -3.69 -16.33 -6.90
C ALA A 160 -2.48 -16.44 -5.95
N THR A 161 -2.17 -15.36 -5.22
CA THR A 161 -1.04 -15.33 -4.29
C THR A 161 -1.50 -15.03 -2.88
N PHE A 162 -1.04 -15.84 -1.92
CA PHE A 162 -1.30 -15.68 -0.49
C PHE A 162 -0.03 -15.86 0.34
N ASP A 163 0.07 -15.10 1.41
CA ASP A 163 1.04 -15.39 2.47
C ASP A 163 0.56 -16.58 3.30
N SER A 164 1.48 -17.25 3.97
CA SER A 164 1.18 -18.43 4.80
C SER A 164 0.18 -18.14 5.93
N ASP A 165 0.04 -16.89 6.35
CA ASP A 165 -0.83 -16.41 7.44
C ASP A 165 -2.09 -15.68 6.93
N MET A 166 -2.36 -15.69 5.62
CA MET A 166 -3.48 -15.01 4.97
C MET A 166 -4.50 -16.01 4.42
N ALA A 167 -5.56 -16.25 5.19
CA ALA A 167 -6.66 -17.13 4.80
C ALA A 167 -7.66 -16.41 3.88
N PRO A 168 -7.80 -16.82 2.59
CA PRO A 168 -8.74 -16.19 1.67
C PRO A 168 -10.19 -16.32 2.10
N THR A 169 -11.02 -15.36 1.69
CA THR A 169 -12.48 -15.48 1.78
C THR A 169 -12.99 -16.50 0.78
N LYS A 170 -14.14 -17.13 1.10
CA LYS A 170 -14.73 -18.18 0.23
C LYS A 170 -14.97 -17.68 -1.20
N ASP A 171 -15.39 -16.44 -1.35
CA ASP A 171 -15.77 -15.84 -2.61
C ASP A 171 -14.62 -15.06 -3.31
N PHE A 172 -13.36 -15.28 -2.89
CA PHE A 172 -12.18 -14.60 -3.45
C PHE A 172 -12.09 -14.73 -4.97
N LEU A 173 -12.20 -15.95 -5.49
CA LEU A 173 -12.13 -16.22 -6.93
C LEU A 173 -13.36 -15.69 -7.68
N LEU A 174 -14.56 -15.84 -7.10
CA LEU A 174 -15.81 -15.31 -7.67
C LEU A 174 -15.79 -13.77 -7.76
N THR A 175 -15.04 -13.13 -6.87
CA THR A 175 -14.89 -11.67 -6.82
C THR A 175 -13.84 -11.15 -7.80
N THR A 176 -12.73 -11.85 -7.98
CA THR A 176 -11.57 -11.36 -8.72
C THR A 176 -11.55 -11.75 -10.19
N LEU A 177 -11.88 -13.01 -10.49
CA LEU A 177 -11.75 -13.57 -11.84
C LEU A 177 -12.63 -12.85 -12.90
N PRO A 178 -13.86 -12.43 -12.63
CA PRO A 178 -14.72 -11.82 -13.64
C PRO A 178 -14.15 -10.54 -14.27
N PHE A 179 -13.25 -9.83 -13.57
CA PHE A 179 -12.63 -8.63 -14.12
C PHE A 179 -11.77 -8.92 -15.37
N PHE A 180 -11.11 -10.06 -15.43
CA PHE A 180 -10.28 -10.46 -16.58
C PHE A 180 -11.10 -10.74 -17.86
N TYR A 181 -12.40 -11.00 -17.69
CA TYR A 181 -13.34 -11.22 -18.81
C TYR A 181 -14.13 -9.96 -19.14
N LYS A 182 -14.36 -9.09 -18.17
CA LYS A 182 -15.12 -7.84 -18.35
C LYS A 182 -14.27 -6.74 -18.95
N GLU A 183 -13.02 -6.61 -18.53
CA GLU A 183 -12.12 -5.54 -18.93
C GLU A 183 -10.94 -6.08 -19.76
N LYS A 184 -10.47 -5.29 -20.69
CA LYS A 184 -9.29 -5.64 -21.50
C LYS A 184 -8.00 -5.38 -20.72
N ASN A 185 -7.02 -6.24 -20.92
CA ASN A 185 -5.65 -6.09 -20.40
C ASN A 185 -5.57 -5.98 -18.87
N VAL A 186 -6.40 -6.70 -18.13
CA VAL A 186 -6.24 -6.79 -16.67
C VAL A 186 -5.02 -7.62 -16.34
N GLY A 187 -4.07 -7.04 -15.63
CA GLY A 187 -2.85 -7.71 -15.19
C GLY A 187 -3.03 -8.40 -13.84
N PHE A 188 -3.67 -7.69 -12.91
CA PHE A 188 -3.96 -8.23 -11.58
C PHE A 188 -5.16 -7.52 -10.91
N VAL A 189 -5.78 -8.24 -9.98
CA VAL A 189 -6.85 -7.73 -9.11
C VAL A 189 -6.40 -7.89 -7.66
N GLN A 190 -6.29 -6.80 -6.93
CA GLN A 190 -5.86 -6.74 -5.53
C GLN A 190 -7.05 -6.55 -4.60
N LEU A 191 -7.19 -7.42 -3.59
CA LEU A 191 -8.16 -7.27 -2.53
C LEU A 191 -7.47 -6.85 -1.21
N PRO A 192 -8.16 -6.06 -0.35
CA PRO A 192 -7.68 -5.74 0.98
C PRO A 192 -7.50 -6.98 1.84
N GLN A 193 -6.53 -6.91 2.72
CA GLN A 193 -6.42 -7.82 3.86
C GLN A 193 -7.14 -7.23 5.07
N SER A 194 -7.60 -8.10 5.96
CA SER A 194 -8.06 -7.74 7.30
C SER A 194 -7.42 -8.67 8.32
N PHE A 195 -7.57 -8.37 9.60
CA PHE A 195 -6.94 -9.15 10.66
C PHE A 195 -7.96 -9.63 11.67
N ILE A 196 -7.75 -10.85 12.19
CA ILE A 196 -8.63 -11.46 13.20
C ILE A 196 -8.30 -11.01 14.61
N ASN A 197 -7.08 -10.53 14.85
CA ASN A 197 -6.62 -9.99 16.13
C ASN A 197 -6.44 -8.47 16.03
N PRO A 198 -6.59 -7.74 17.14
CA PRO A 198 -6.32 -6.30 17.18
C PRO A 198 -4.86 -6.00 16.87
N ASP A 199 -4.60 -4.87 16.21
CA ASP A 199 -3.25 -4.37 16.05
C ASP A 199 -2.68 -3.87 17.39
N ILE A 200 -1.39 -3.54 17.41
CA ILE A 200 -0.71 -3.13 18.62
C ILE A 200 -1.32 -1.88 19.27
N PHE A 201 -1.84 -0.94 18.47
CA PHE A 201 -2.46 0.29 18.98
C PHE A 201 -3.83 0.01 19.57
N GLN A 202 -4.67 -0.75 18.84
CA GLN A 202 -5.98 -1.18 19.33
C GLN A 202 -5.85 -1.98 20.64
N TYR A 203 -4.85 -2.88 20.71
CA TYR A 203 -4.60 -3.71 21.88
C TYR A 203 -4.09 -2.90 23.08
N ARG A 204 -3.01 -2.10 22.89
CA ARG A 204 -2.39 -1.33 23.97
C ARG A 204 -3.28 -0.22 24.53
N LEU A 205 -4.07 0.42 23.67
CA LEU A 205 -5.02 1.46 24.07
C LEU A 205 -6.36 0.91 24.56
N LYS A 206 -6.58 -0.44 24.51
CA LYS A 206 -7.87 -1.08 24.82
C LYS A 206 -9.02 -0.49 23.98
N MET A 207 -8.76 -0.17 22.73
CA MET A 207 -9.70 0.48 21.82
C MET A 207 -10.06 -0.40 20.61
N GLN A 208 -10.15 -1.72 20.83
CA GLN A 208 -10.61 -2.67 19.81
C GLN A 208 -11.97 -2.23 19.28
N ASN A 209 -12.15 -2.28 17.96
CA ASN A 209 -13.37 -1.86 17.25
C ASN A 209 -13.75 -0.36 17.39
N LYS A 210 -12.96 0.45 18.13
CA LYS A 210 -13.19 1.90 18.27
C LYS A 210 -12.27 2.74 17.38
N ILE A 211 -11.10 2.21 17.05
CA ILE A 211 -10.15 2.83 16.13
C ILE A 211 -9.86 1.90 14.95
N PRO A 212 -9.62 2.43 13.75
CA PRO A 212 -9.31 1.62 12.58
C PRO A 212 -7.95 0.94 12.73
N PHE A 213 -7.74 -0.16 12.00
CA PHE A 213 -6.40 -0.68 11.77
C PHE A 213 -5.53 0.35 11.06
N GLU A 214 -4.25 0.35 11.37
CA GLU A 214 -3.31 1.31 10.77
C GLU A 214 -3.28 1.24 9.23
N GLN A 215 -3.50 0.06 8.64
CA GLN A 215 -3.48 -0.13 7.19
C GLN A 215 -4.83 0.11 6.49
N ASP A 216 -5.93 0.28 7.23
CA ASP A 216 -7.26 0.43 6.63
C ASP A 216 -7.34 1.59 5.64
N TYR A 217 -6.65 2.69 5.95
CA TYR A 217 -6.63 3.85 5.07
C TYR A 217 -5.99 3.56 3.72
N PHE A 218 -4.88 2.85 3.73
CA PHE A 218 -4.21 2.47 2.50
C PHE A 218 -5.11 1.61 1.62
N TYR A 219 -5.69 0.54 2.16
CA TYR A 219 -6.50 -0.39 1.37
C TYR A 219 -7.84 0.20 0.93
N HIS A 220 -8.55 0.88 1.83
CA HIS A 220 -9.93 1.30 1.57
C HIS A 220 -10.06 2.69 0.95
N SER A 221 -8.99 3.50 0.94
CA SER A 221 -9.00 4.84 0.37
C SER A 221 -7.95 5.03 -0.70
N ILE A 222 -6.65 4.88 -0.37
CA ILE A 222 -5.57 5.15 -1.32
C ILE A 222 -5.60 4.19 -2.50
N GLN A 223 -5.68 2.88 -2.26
CA GLN A 223 -5.72 1.87 -3.32
C GLN A 223 -6.92 2.07 -4.26
N ILE A 224 -8.09 2.37 -3.70
CA ILE A 224 -9.29 2.61 -4.50
C ILE A 224 -9.14 3.85 -5.39
N ALA A 225 -8.53 4.91 -4.87
CA ALA A 225 -8.24 6.12 -5.65
C ALA A 225 -7.28 5.83 -6.82
N LYS A 226 -6.33 4.94 -6.65
CA LYS A 226 -5.33 4.53 -7.65
C LYS A 226 -5.89 3.78 -8.86
N ASN A 227 -7.10 3.22 -8.79
CA ASN A 227 -7.77 2.62 -9.97
C ASN A 227 -7.86 3.60 -11.16
N LYS A 228 -8.13 4.89 -10.89
CA LYS A 228 -8.31 5.88 -11.96
C LYS A 228 -7.02 6.21 -12.69
N THR A 229 -5.91 6.12 -12.00
CA THR A 229 -4.58 6.42 -12.55
C THR A 229 -3.88 5.19 -13.08
N ASN A 230 -4.48 4.01 -12.92
CA ASN A 230 -3.84 2.73 -13.18
C ASN A 230 -2.46 2.63 -12.51
N SER A 231 -2.45 2.88 -11.20
CA SER A 231 -1.25 2.82 -10.35
C SER A 231 -1.52 2.03 -9.06
N VAL A 232 -2.35 1.00 -9.19
CA VAL A 232 -2.73 0.10 -8.10
C VAL A 232 -1.49 -0.64 -7.61
N VAL A 233 -1.30 -0.68 -6.30
CA VAL A 233 -0.16 -1.36 -5.71
C VAL A 233 -0.51 -2.83 -5.45
N TYR A 234 0.30 -3.75 -5.98
CA TYR A 234 0.30 -5.13 -5.50
C TYR A 234 0.95 -5.17 -4.11
N CYS A 235 0.28 -5.79 -3.16
CA CYS A 235 0.66 -5.76 -1.73
C CYS A 235 1.30 -7.08 -1.25
N GLY A 236 1.78 -7.89 -2.17
CA GLY A 236 2.48 -9.14 -1.85
C GLY A 236 1.57 -10.34 -1.61
N THR A 237 0.29 -10.14 -1.32
CA THR A 237 -0.70 -11.16 -0.99
C THR A 237 -2.10 -10.75 -1.47
N ASN A 238 -3.05 -11.66 -1.46
CA ASN A 238 -4.47 -11.42 -1.75
C ASN A 238 -4.72 -10.82 -3.14
N ALA A 239 -3.98 -11.26 -4.14
CA ALA A 239 -4.13 -10.84 -5.51
C ALA A 239 -4.31 -12.03 -6.47
N LEU A 240 -5.11 -11.80 -7.52
CA LEU A 240 -5.22 -12.71 -8.67
C LEU A 240 -4.53 -12.05 -9.86
N PHE A 241 -3.64 -12.76 -10.52
CA PHE A 241 -2.88 -12.32 -11.69
C PHE A 241 -3.28 -13.08 -12.96
N SER A 242 -3.21 -12.40 -14.10
CA SER A 242 -3.06 -13.06 -15.39
C SER A 242 -1.62 -13.59 -15.51
N ARG A 243 -1.45 -14.86 -15.86
CA ARG A 243 -0.12 -15.44 -16.13
C ARG A 243 0.61 -14.70 -17.25
N GLN A 244 -0.13 -14.23 -18.25
CA GLN A 244 0.46 -13.48 -19.36
C GLN A 244 1.07 -12.17 -18.88
N SER A 245 0.40 -11.44 -17.99
CA SER A 245 0.93 -10.19 -17.45
C SER A 245 2.22 -10.39 -16.66
N LEU A 246 2.32 -11.49 -15.88
CA LEU A 246 3.55 -11.87 -15.19
C LEU A 246 4.67 -12.27 -16.18
N LYS A 247 4.36 -13.03 -17.24
CA LYS A 247 5.35 -13.37 -18.28
C LYS A 247 5.91 -12.13 -18.96
N ASP A 248 5.06 -11.18 -19.34
CA ASP A 248 5.46 -9.94 -20.02
C ASP A 248 6.25 -8.99 -19.08
N ALA A 249 6.03 -9.14 -17.77
CA ALA A 249 6.79 -8.46 -16.72
C ALA A 249 8.12 -9.16 -16.37
N ASN A 250 8.45 -10.32 -16.99
CA ASN A 250 9.54 -11.21 -16.65
C ASN A 250 9.43 -11.82 -15.24
N GLY A 251 8.22 -12.16 -14.82
CA GLY A 251 7.91 -12.72 -13.51
C GLY A 251 7.68 -11.68 -12.41
N PHE A 252 7.73 -12.14 -11.16
CA PHE A 252 7.72 -11.27 -10.00
C PHE A 252 9.05 -10.52 -9.90
N ALA A 253 8.99 -9.23 -9.60
CA ALA A 253 10.17 -8.37 -9.52
C ALA A 253 11.12 -8.84 -8.41
N THR A 254 12.41 -8.71 -8.61
CA THR A 254 13.45 -9.18 -7.69
C THR A 254 14.41 -8.07 -7.29
N GLY A 255 15.24 -8.32 -6.25
CA GLY A 255 16.33 -7.44 -5.85
C GLY A 255 15.90 -6.15 -5.14
N THR A 256 14.70 -6.11 -4.58
CA THR A 256 14.21 -5.10 -3.63
C THR A 256 13.43 -5.81 -2.53
N LEU A 257 13.34 -5.21 -1.34
CA LEU A 257 12.53 -5.74 -0.24
C LEU A 257 11.02 -5.47 -0.41
N SER A 258 10.63 -4.61 -1.35
CA SER A 258 9.25 -4.36 -1.78
C SER A 258 9.09 -4.81 -3.23
N GLU A 259 9.35 -6.09 -3.47
CA GLU A 259 9.21 -6.76 -4.76
C GLU A 259 7.77 -6.74 -5.28
N ASP A 260 6.83 -6.68 -4.37
CA ASP A 260 5.39 -6.61 -4.61
C ASP A 260 5.02 -5.31 -5.34
N ILE A 261 5.34 -4.15 -4.75
CA ILE A 261 5.09 -2.85 -5.37
C ILE A 261 5.77 -2.78 -6.74
N ALA A 262 7.02 -3.25 -6.83
CA ALA A 262 7.77 -3.27 -8.08
C ALA A 262 7.11 -4.18 -9.13
N THR A 263 6.58 -5.33 -8.74
CA THR A 263 5.87 -6.25 -9.65
C THR A 263 4.63 -5.58 -10.24
N GLY A 264 3.77 -4.98 -9.41
CA GLY A 264 2.59 -4.26 -9.88
C GLY A 264 2.96 -3.13 -10.85
N MET A 265 3.96 -2.31 -10.48
CA MET A 265 4.46 -1.22 -11.31
C MET A 265 4.99 -1.70 -12.67
N ILE A 266 5.75 -2.79 -12.71
CA ILE A 266 6.27 -3.33 -13.98
C ILE A 266 5.14 -3.87 -14.85
N ILE A 267 4.17 -4.60 -14.28
CA ILE A 267 2.98 -5.07 -15.01
C ILE A 267 2.23 -3.90 -15.64
N GLU A 268 1.99 -2.83 -14.88
CA GLU A 268 1.32 -1.63 -15.40
C GLU A 268 2.16 -0.90 -16.45
N SER A 269 3.48 -0.92 -16.35
CA SER A 269 4.38 -0.35 -17.37
C SER A 269 4.34 -1.10 -18.71
N LYS A 270 3.84 -2.34 -18.72
CA LYS A 270 3.58 -3.12 -19.94
C LYS A 270 2.19 -2.88 -20.54
N GLY A 271 1.44 -1.92 -20.00
CA GLY A 271 0.11 -1.56 -20.50
C GLY A 271 -1.04 -2.37 -19.90
N TYR A 272 -0.76 -3.18 -18.88
CA TYR A 272 -1.79 -3.88 -18.13
C TYR A 272 -2.46 -2.98 -17.09
N LYS A 273 -3.66 -3.38 -16.66
CA LYS A 273 -4.41 -2.70 -15.61
C LYS A 273 -4.26 -3.44 -14.29
N GLY A 274 -3.97 -2.69 -13.22
CA GLY A 274 -4.20 -3.12 -11.85
C GLY A 274 -5.59 -2.68 -11.38
N ILE A 275 -6.31 -3.55 -10.68
CA ILE A 275 -7.63 -3.25 -10.13
C ILE A 275 -7.61 -3.48 -8.63
N ALA A 276 -7.97 -2.46 -7.85
CA ALA A 276 -8.15 -2.56 -6.39
C ALA A 276 -9.63 -2.56 -6.03
N LEU A 277 -10.05 -3.48 -5.18
CA LEU A 277 -11.41 -3.59 -4.69
C LEU A 277 -11.50 -3.18 -3.22
N ASN A 278 -12.68 -2.72 -2.80
CA ASN A 278 -12.97 -2.38 -1.40
C ASN A 278 -13.75 -3.52 -0.69
N LYS A 279 -13.37 -4.77 -1.00
CA LYS A 279 -13.95 -5.97 -0.40
C LYS A 279 -12.83 -6.81 0.18
N ILE A 280 -12.92 -7.15 1.45
CA ILE A 280 -11.89 -7.96 2.13
C ILE A 280 -11.72 -9.27 1.37
N GLY A 281 -10.47 -9.58 1.02
CA GLY A 281 -10.11 -10.79 0.26
C GLY A 281 -9.52 -11.91 1.11
N ALA A 282 -8.93 -11.57 2.25
CA ALA A 282 -8.38 -12.54 3.19
C ALA A 282 -8.31 -11.97 4.61
N TYR A 283 -8.26 -12.88 5.57
CA TYR A 283 -8.06 -12.61 6.99
C TYR A 283 -6.73 -13.19 7.46
N GLY A 284 -5.91 -12.36 8.07
CA GLY A 284 -4.61 -12.73 8.61
C GLY A 284 -4.47 -12.48 10.09
N ILE A 285 -3.23 -12.62 10.57
CA ILE A 285 -2.84 -12.30 11.93
C ILE A 285 -1.92 -11.10 11.88
N CYS A 286 -2.31 -9.98 12.48
CA CYS A 286 -1.42 -8.83 12.55
C CYS A 286 -0.41 -8.96 13.69
N VAL A 287 0.71 -8.27 13.52
CA VAL A 287 1.79 -8.22 14.50
C VAL A 287 1.30 -7.47 15.76
N ASN A 288 1.46 -8.07 16.93
CA ASN A 288 1.03 -7.53 18.22
C ASN A 288 2.20 -7.12 19.14
N ASP A 289 3.45 -7.28 18.70
CA ASP A 289 4.64 -6.81 19.36
C ASP A 289 5.24 -5.58 18.66
N PHE A 290 5.63 -4.55 19.44
CA PHE A 290 6.14 -3.29 18.89
C PHE A 290 7.47 -3.47 18.15
N SER A 291 8.35 -4.32 18.64
CA SER A 291 9.66 -4.57 18.00
C SER A 291 9.47 -5.22 16.61
N ALA A 292 8.61 -6.23 16.54
CA ALA A 292 8.28 -6.90 15.28
C ALA A 292 7.54 -5.93 14.30
N PHE A 293 6.65 -5.10 14.82
CA PHE A 293 5.96 -4.06 14.06
C PHE A 293 6.95 -3.03 13.48
N ALA A 294 7.87 -2.50 14.30
CA ALA A 294 8.88 -1.55 13.84
C ALA A 294 9.81 -2.17 12.79
N LYS A 295 10.26 -3.43 13.00
CA LYS A 295 11.05 -4.17 12.01
C LYS A 295 10.32 -4.33 10.68
N GLN A 296 9.02 -4.65 10.72
CA GLN A 296 8.18 -4.78 9.52
C GLN A 296 8.10 -3.44 8.77
N ARG A 297 7.84 -2.33 9.45
CA ARG A 297 7.76 -0.98 8.86
C ARG A 297 9.11 -0.53 8.28
N THR A 298 10.20 -0.77 9.00
CA THR A 298 11.56 -0.48 8.51
C THR A 298 11.88 -1.27 7.25
N ARG A 299 11.49 -2.55 7.18
CA ARG A 299 11.66 -3.37 5.97
C ARG A 299 10.90 -2.78 4.78
N TRP A 300 9.65 -2.37 4.97
CA TRP A 300 8.84 -1.76 3.92
C TRP A 300 9.42 -0.42 3.44
N ALA A 301 9.82 0.45 4.37
CA ALA A 301 10.46 1.72 4.04
C ALA A 301 11.73 1.51 3.20
N ARG A 302 12.62 0.61 3.64
CA ARG A 302 13.86 0.26 2.91
C ARG A 302 13.53 -0.29 1.52
N GLY A 303 12.53 -1.14 1.40
CA GLY A 303 12.10 -1.71 0.12
C GLY A 303 11.62 -0.65 -0.86
N CYS A 304 10.80 0.30 -0.42
CA CYS A 304 10.34 1.42 -1.23
C CYS A 304 11.50 2.30 -1.72
N ILE A 305 12.47 2.60 -0.85
CA ILE A 305 13.66 3.39 -1.22
C ILE A 305 14.56 2.62 -2.20
N GLN A 306 14.73 1.31 -1.99
CA GLN A 306 15.47 0.44 -2.93
C GLN A 306 14.80 0.40 -4.31
N MET A 307 13.46 0.33 -4.35
CA MET A 307 12.69 0.35 -5.59
C MET A 307 12.94 1.63 -6.38
N LEU A 308 12.98 2.80 -5.73
CA LEU A 308 13.29 4.08 -6.36
C LEU A 308 14.66 4.03 -7.07
N LYS A 309 15.68 3.51 -6.40
CA LYS A 309 17.06 3.42 -6.93
C LYS A 309 17.15 2.40 -8.08
N LYS A 310 16.59 1.22 -7.89
CA LYS A 310 16.72 0.11 -8.86
C LYS A 310 15.91 0.33 -10.13
N TYR A 311 14.66 0.71 -10.00
CA TYR A 311 13.75 0.81 -11.15
C TYR A 311 13.65 2.22 -11.73
N LYS A 312 14.32 3.22 -11.12
CA LYS A 312 14.37 4.61 -11.63
C LYS A 312 12.99 5.11 -12.03
N ILE A 313 12.03 5.09 -11.11
CA ILE A 313 10.58 5.30 -11.32
C ILE A 313 10.28 6.46 -12.28
N LEU A 314 11.03 7.58 -12.18
CA LEU A 314 10.78 8.75 -13.00
C LEU A 314 11.12 8.54 -14.49
N THR A 315 11.99 7.59 -14.82
CA THR A 315 12.45 7.32 -16.19
C THR A 315 11.95 6.01 -16.78
N ILE A 316 11.24 5.18 -15.99
CA ILE A 316 10.68 3.92 -16.48
C ILE A 316 9.76 4.16 -17.69
N LYS A 317 9.97 3.40 -18.76
CA LYS A 317 9.15 3.46 -19.98
C LYS A 317 7.81 2.74 -19.74
N GLY A 318 6.77 3.20 -20.45
CA GLY A 318 5.43 2.59 -20.39
C GLY A 318 4.52 3.15 -19.29
N LEU A 319 5.04 3.84 -18.29
CA LEU A 319 4.22 4.57 -17.30
C LEU A 319 4.00 6.02 -17.72
N SER A 320 2.77 6.49 -17.60
CA SER A 320 2.42 7.90 -17.71
C SER A 320 3.06 8.73 -16.59
N VAL A 321 3.22 10.04 -16.80
CA VAL A 321 3.73 10.97 -15.77
C VAL A 321 2.93 10.83 -14.47
N ARG A 322 1.60 10.71 -14.58
CA ARG A 322 0.72 10.57 -13.43
C ARG A 322 0.98 9.28 -12.64
N GLN A 323 1.14 8.14 -13.32
CA GLN A 323 1.51 6.88 -12.66
C GLN A 323 2.85 7.00 -11.93
N LYS A 324 3.84 7.66 -12.55
CA LYS A 324 5.15 7.91 -11.93
C LYS A 324 5.03 8.72 -10.65
N LEU A 325 4.21 9.78 -10.65
CA LEU A 325 3.94 10.58 -9.45
C LEU A 325 3.24 9.76 -8.35
N GLU A 326 2.30 8.88 -8.72
CA GLU A 326 1.63 7.98 -7.78
C GLU A 326 2.58 6.97 -7.12
N TYR A 327 3.52 6.41 -7.88
CA TYR A 327 4.55 5.52 -7.33
C TYR A 327 5.60 6.30 -6.52
N MET A 328 5.92 7.53 -6.92
CA MET A 328 6.76 8.42 -6.10
C MET A 328 6.10 8.76 -4.78
N SER A 329 4.78 8.95 -4.73
CA SER A 329 4.06 9.22 -3.49
C SER A 329 4.10 8.01 -2.53
N CYS A 330 4.15 6.77 -3.03
CA CYS A 330 4.37 5.59 -2.21
C CYS A 330 5.74 5.60 -1.51
N VAL A 331 6.77 6.12 -2.20
CA VAL A 331 8.11 6.29 -1.61
C VAL A 331 8.12 7.49 -0.66
N SER A 332 7.53 8.61 -1.08
CA SER A 332 7.40 9.86 -0.31
C SER A 332 6.76 9.63 1.07
N TYR A 333 5.77 8.75 1.14
CA TYR A 333 5.13 8.39 2.40
C TYR A 333 6.13 8.02 3.49
N TRP A 334 7.14 7.21 3.19
CA TRP A 334 8.11 6.73 4.18
C TRP A 334 9.06 7.79 4.75
N PHE A 335 9.01 9.01 4.22
CA PHE A 335 9.73 10.15 4.79
C PHE A 335 8.89 10.97 5.80
N PHE A 336 7.71 10.46 6.19
CA PHE A 336 6.86 11.13 7.17
C PHE A 336 7.59 11.43 8.48
N GLY A 337 8.46 10.52 8.95
CA GLY A 337 9.24 10.69 10.17
C GLY A 337 10.15 11.91 10.10
N ILE A 338 10.90 12.09 8.99
CA ILE A 338 11.77 13.26 8.81
C ILE A 338 10.94 14.55 8.81
N ARG A 339 9.82 14.58 8.07
CA ARG A 339 8.93 15.74 8.04
C ARG A 339 8.41 16.09 9.43
N ARG A 340 7.99 15.06 10.18
CA ARG A 340 7.47 15.24 11.54
C ARG A 340 8.55 15.76 12.51
N LEU A 341 9.78 15.23 12.43
CA LEU A 341 10.89 15.71 13.24
C LEU A 341 11.20 17.18 12.98
N ILE A 342 11.21 17.61 11.72
CA ILE A 342 11.44 19.02 11.36
C ILE A 342 10.40 19.93 12.02
N TYR A 343 9.11 19.56 11.98
CA TYR A 343 8.05 20.35 12.65
C TYR A 343 8.19 20.33 14.18
N LEU A 344 8.57 19.22 14.79
CA LEU A 344 8.77 19.11 16.23
C LEU A 344 9.99 19.90 16.71
N LEU A 345 11.03 20.00 15.88
CA LEU A 345 12.23 20.77 16.20
C LEU A 345 12.00 22.29 16.13
N ALA A 346 11.09 22.76 15.30
CA ALA A 346 10.86 24.21 15.11
C ALA A 346 10.58 24.98 16.42
N PRO A 347 9.63 24.57 17.29
CA PRO A 347 9.42 25.25 18.56
C PRO A 347 10.60 25.12 19.53
N LEU A 348 11.38 24.02 19.48
CA LEU A 348 12.57 23.83 20.29
C LEU A 348 13.70 24.76 19.85
N LEU A 349 13.90 24.92 18.54
CA LEU A 349 14.87 25.87 17.99
C LEU A 349 14.56 27.30 18.41
N PHE A 350 13.29 27.68 18.39
CA PHE A 350 12.86 28.99 18.88
C PHE A 350 13.11 29.14 20.39
N SER A 351 12.66 28.19 21.20
CA SER A 351 12.73 28.29 22.65
C SER A 351 14.15 28.26 23.22
N ILE A 352 15.06 27.48 22.60
CA ILE A 352 16.44 27.30 23.11
C ILE A 352 17.40 28.31 22.50
N PHE A 353 17.27 28.58 21.20
CA PHE A 353 18.27 29.34 20.43
C PHE A 353 17.71 30.67 19.86
N GLY A 354 16.43 30.99 20.10
CA GLY A 354 15.81 32.18 19.54
C GLY A 354 15.67 32.17 18.00
N ILE A 355 15.76 30.99 17.37
CA ILE A 355 15.71 30.85 15.92
C ILE A 355 14.25 31.01 15.45
N ILE A 356 13.97 32.08 14.73
CA ILE A 356 12.64 32.37 14.20
C ILE A 356 12.52 31.77 12.79
N VAL A 357 11.58 30.84 12.61
CA VAL A 357 11.34 30.13 11.35
C VAL A 357 10.17 30.68 10.53
N VAL A 358 9.37 31.57 11.14
CA VAL A 358 8.24 32.27 10.51
C VAL A 358 8.27 33.70 11.02
N ASP A 359 8.58 34.64 10.16
CA ASP A 359 8.63 36.06 10.49
C ASP A 359 7.39 36.76 9.93
N CYS A 360 6.37 36.91 10.77
CA CYS A 360 5.15 37.62 10.40
C CYS A 360 4.29 37.91 11.62
N ASN A 361 3.30 38.79 11.44
CA ASN A 361 2.30 39.04 12.47
C ASN A 361 1.48 37.76 12.71
N LEU A 362 1.34 37.38 14.01
CA LEU A 362 0.66 36.14 14.41
C LEU A 362 -0.82 36.13 13.95
N LEU A 363 -1.55 37.23 14.05
CA LEU A 363 -2.95 37.30 13.64
C LEU A 363 -3.08 37.10 12.12
N THR A 364 -2.21 37.73 11.33
CA THR A 364 -2.17 37.55 9.88
C THR A 364 -1.84 36.10 9.50
N PHE A 365 -0.87 35.50 10.19
CA PHE A 365 -0.52 34.08 9.96
C PHE A 365 -1.71 33.17 10.25
N ILE A 366 -2.34 33.32 11.42
CA ILE A 366 -3.49 32.49 11.81
C ILE A 366 -4.66 32.70 10.85
N SER A 367 -4.92 33.89 10.36
CA SER A 367 -6.04 34.18 9.45
C SER A 367 -5.91 33.48 8.10
N ILE A 368 -4.69 33.13 7.67
CA ILE A 368 -4.43 32.41 6.42
C ILE A 368 -4.24 30.90 6.67
N TRP A 369 -3.46 30.57 7.71
CA TRP A 369 -3.13 29.17 8.02
C TRP A 369 -4.34 28.39 8.56
N LEU A 370 -5.10 28.95 9.49
CA LEU A 370 -6.19 28.23 10.17
C LEU A 370 -7.32 27.81 9.22
N PRO A 371 -7.85 28.67 8.33
CA PRO A 371 -8.83 28.25 7.32
C PRO A 371 -8.29 27.15 6.40
N THR A 372 -7.03 27.26 5.99
CA THR A 372 -6.38 26.25 5.16
C THR A 372 -6.31 24.91 5.90
N TYR A 373 -5.88 24.90 7.16
CA TYR A 373 -5.79 23.70 7.99
C TYR A 373 -7.17 23.06 8.24
N VAL A 374 -8.15 23.89 8.64
CA VAL A 374 -9.51 23.43 8.94
C VAL A 374 -10.16 22.81 7.70
N LEU A 375 -10.08 23.48 6.55
CA LEU A 375 -10.68 22.95 5.32
C LEU A 375 -9.96 21.71 4.77
N LYS A 376 -8.64 21.62 4.90
CA LYS A 376 -7.91 20.38 4.62
C LYS A 376 -8.44 19.23 5.48
N ARG A 377 -8.60 19.47 6.78
CA ARG A 377 -9.08 18.47 7.73
C ARG A 377 -10.53 18.07 7.44
N PHE A 378 -11.44 19.04 7.30
CA PHE A 378 -12.82 18.74 6.91
C PHE A 378 -12.94 18.04 5.56
N GLY A 379 -12.13 18.45 4.59
CA GLY A 379 -12.06 17.78 3.29
C GLY A 379 -11.68 16.31 3.45
N LEU A 380 -10.66 15.99 4.24
CA LEU A 380 -10.25 14.62 4.51
C LEU A 380 -11.34 13.84 5.24
N ASP A 381 -11.94 14.37 6.29
CA ASP A 381 -12.99 13.70 7.08
C ASP A 381 -14.24 13.38 6.23
N ILE A 382 -14.69 14.30 5.38
CA ILE A 382 -15.80 14.08 4.43
C ILE A 382 -15.42 12.97 3.43
N ILE A 383 -14.19 13.00 2.99
CA ILE A 383 -13.66 12.06 2.03
C ILE A 383 -13.53 10.67 2.64
N GLU A 384 -13.00 10.54 3.81
CA GLU A 384 -12.70 9.26 4.46
C GLU A 384 -13.93 8.62 5.12
N GLY A 385 -14.93 9.45 5.47
CA GLY A 385 -16.10 9.00 6.22
C GLY A 385 -15.69 8.44 7.58
N ASN A 386 -16.59 7.67 8.21
CA ASN A 386 -16.35 7.06 9.54
C ASN A 386 -15.30 5.93 9.55
N LYS A 387 -14.69 5.62 8.40
CA LYS A 387 -13.75 4.50 8.28
C LYS A 387 -12.36 4.80 8.82
N ARG A 388 -12.00 6.08 8.93
CA ARG A 388 -10.74 6.50 9.53
C ARG A 388 -10.77 7.94 9.99
N SER A 389 -10.29 8.17 11.20
CA SER A 389 -9.95 9.51 11.69
C SER A 389 -8.57 9.90 11.16
N SER A 390 -8.46 11.03 10.46
CA SER A 390 -7.18 11.65 10.08
C SER A 390 -6.29 11.90 11.31
N THR A 391 -6.90 12.04 12.47
CA THR A 391 -6.23 12.16 13.77
C THR A 391 -5.44 10.91 14.11
N TRP A 392 -6.04 9.72 13.97
CA TRP A 392 -5.36 8.46 14.28
C TRP A 392 -4.18 8.20 13.35
N ASN A 393 -4.30 8.55 12.08
CA ASN A 393 -3.16 8.46 11.18
C ASN A 393 -1.96 9.30 11.65
N LYS A 394 -2.22 10.56 12.03
CA LYS A 394 -1.18 11.45 12.56
C LYS A 394 -0.58 10.95 13.87
N ILE A 395 -1.39 10.32 14.74
CA ILE A 395 -0.92 9.69 15.97
C ILE A 395 0.02 8.52 15.64
N TYR A 396 -0.39 7.62 14.74
CA TYR A 396 0.44 6.48 14.31
C TYR A 396 1.76 6.96 13.68
N GLU A 397 1.73 7.90 12.77
CA GLU A 397 2.92 8.50 12.17
C GLU A 397 3.83 9.15 13.21
N THR A 398 3.26 9.81 14.23
CA THR A 398 4.06 10.45 15.28
C THR A 398 4.74 9.43 16.18
N ILE A 399 4.06 8.33 16.54
CA ILE A 399 4.62 7.24 17.33
C ILE A 399 5.73 6.50 16.56
N LEU A 400 5.63 6.44 15.25
CA LEU A 400 6.59 5.78 14.37
C LEU A 400 7.78 6.67 13.96
N THR A 401 7.79 7.93 14.38
CA THR A 401 8.81 8.91 13.95
C THR A 401 10.21 8.65 14.55
N PRO A 402 10.40 8.29 15.82
CA PRO A 402 11.75 8.05 16.39
C PRO A 402 12.40 6.76 15.90
#